data_60f678c64e13f54ecbed61837dfe3b77
#
_entry.id   60f678c64e13f54ecbed61837dfe3b77
#
_cell.length_a   1.000
_cell.length_b   1.000
_cell.length_c   1.000
_cell.angle_alpha   90.00
_cell.angle_beta   90.00
_cell.angle_gamma   90.00
#
_symmetry.space_group_name_H-M   'P 1'
#
loop_
_entity.id
_entity.type
_entity.pdbx_description
1 polymer ?
#
loop_
_entity_poly.entity_id
_entity_poly.type
_entity_poly.pdbx_seq_one_letter_code
_entity_poly.pdbx_strand_id
1 'polypeptide(L)'
;MPTHKSFEDAKRMYVEQYGSALVMNTYLKIALLSLSLVALALVALNVKTYNAFRNFKPLVIRINEVGKAEAVSYDSLAYQPHESELKYFLIRFLTGYYGRSRVTVRDAYARSLYFLDGRLADAAITADRKEHIIEKFLVSGDDEIEINVKSVSLEDLRTPPYRATAEYEKIYYSPSDRTETKRERYIGNFVFTIRDQVPNAFIPVNPLGVTITYFREDQAFQ
;
A
#
# COMPACT_ATOMS: atom_id res chain seq x y z
N MET A 1 41.10 52.39 -59.47
CA MET A 1 41.12 50.93 -59.45
C MET A 1 41.28 50.45 -58.02
N PRO A 2 40.38 49.76 -57.45
CA PRO A 2 40.57 49.17 -56.11
C PRO A 2 41.69 48.15 -56.18
N THR A 3 42.69 48.32 -55.32
CA THR A 3 43.89 47.51 -55.32
C THR A 3 43.54 46.10 -54.83
N HIS A 4 44.15 45.10 -55.40
CA HIS A 4 43.95 43.63 -55.08
C HIS A 4 44.03 43.37 -53.56
N LYS A 5 44.72 44.21 -52.82
CA LYS A 5 44.87 44.20 -51.36
C LYS A 5 43.56 44.50 -50.62
N SER A 6 42.72 45.41 -51.12
CA SER A 6 41.42 45.74 -50.48
C SER A 6 40.39 44.68 -50.63
N PHE A 7 40.49 43.85 -51.66
CA PHE A 7 39.58 42.70 -51.87
C PHE A 7 39.94 41.52 -50.98
N GLU A 8 41.24 41.31 -50.76
CA GLU A 8 41.72 40.29 -49.81
C GLU A 8 41.35 40.60 -48.34
N ASP A 9 41.51 41.88 -47.97
CA ASP A 9 41.13 42.36 -46.64
C ASP A 9 39.60 42.26 -46.38
N ALA A 10 38.80 42.61 -47.38
CA ALA A 10 37.35 42.48 -47.32
C ALA A 10 36.90 40.99 -47.20
N LYS A 11 37.57 40.12 -47.95
CA LYS A 11 37.32 38.66 -47.90
C LYS A 11 37.69 38.10 -46.52
N ARG A 12 38.78 38.55 -45.96
CA ARG A 12 39.25 38.14 -44.62
C ARG A 12 38.30 38.61 -43.55
N MET A 13 37.85 39.84 -43.55
CA MET A 13 36.81 40.36 -42.65
C MET A 13 35.50 39.61 -42.79
N TYR A 14 35.08 39.28 -43.99
CA TYR A 14 33.86 38.49 -44.22
C TYR A 14 33.97 37.07 -43.64
N VAL A 15 35.12 36.40 -43.84
CA VAL A 15 35.35 35.05 -43.28
C VAL A 15 35.47 35.10 -41.76
N GLU A 16 36.09 36.15 -41.18
CA GLU A 16 36.16 36.31 -39.72
C GLU A 16 34.76 36.59 -39.10
N GLN A 17 33.96 37.42 -39.73
CA GLN A 17 32.66 37.83 -39.20
C GLN A 17 31.56 36.78 -39.41
N TYR A 18 31.51 36.13 -40.57
CA TYR A 18 30.50 35.15 -40.89
C TYR A 18 30.95 33.69 -40.66
N GLY A 19 32.24 33.43 -40.82
CA GLY A 19 32.82 32.10 -40.59
C GLY A 19 32.76 31.71 -39.11
N SER A 20 33.00 32.65 -38.21
CA SER A 20 32.90 32.38 -36.77
C SER A 20 31.47 32.07 -36.33
N ALA A 21 30.46 32.74 -36.90
CA ALA A 21 29.06 32.48 -36.60
C ALA A 21 28.57 31.13 -37.13
N LEU A 22 29.03 30.70 -38.31
CA LEU A 22 28.72 29.39 -38.87
C LEU A 22 29.34 28.25 -38.07
N VAL A 23 30.61 28.43 -37.65
CA VAL A 23 31.34 27.47 -36.82
C VAL A 23 30.68 27.38 -35.44
N MET A 24 30.33 28.51 -34.82
CA MET A 24 29.63 28.53 -33.51
C MET A 24 28.26 27.87 -33.58
N ASN A 25 27.50 28.11 -34.66
CA ASN A 25 26.22 27.43 -34.89
C ASN A 25 26.35 25.93 -35.04
N THR A 26 27.45 25.45 -35.65
CA THR A 26 27.74 24.03 -35.79
C THR A 26 28.06 23.41 -34.42
N TYR A 27 28.92 24.05 -33.62
CA TYR A 27 29.19 23.61 -32.25
C TYR A 27 27.94 23.60 -31.37
N LEU A 28 27.07 24.61 -31.49
CA LEU A 28 25.81 24.70 -30.77
C LEU A 28 24.87 23.52 -31.15
N LYS A 29 24.77 23.18 -32.43
CA LYS A 29 23.99 22.03 -32.90
C LYS A 29 24.55 20.70 -32.34
N ILE A 30 25.87 20.52 -32.35
CA ILE A 30 26.52 19.33 -31.79
C ILE A 30 26.27 19.27 -30.27
N ALA A 31 26.41 20.38 -29.56
CA ALA A 31 26.15 20.46 -28.13
C ALA A 31 24.68 20.11 -27.79
N LEU A 32 23.73 20.64 -28.57
CA LEU A 32 22.31 20.37 -28.41
C LEU A 32 21.97 18.89 -28.68
N LEU A 33 22.60 18.32 -29.70
CA LEU A 33 22.41 16.92 -30.06
C LEU A 33 23.00 15.99 -28.99
N SER A 34 24.19 16.31 -28.46
CA SER A 34 24.79 15.55 -27.35
C SER A 34 23.95 15.65 -26.06
N LEU A 35 23.45 16.84 -25.73
CA LEU A 35 22.59 17.07 -24.58
C LEU A 35 21.28 16.28 -24.69
N SER A 36 20.68 16.28 -25.88
CA SER A 36 19.47 15.49 -26.16
C SER A 36 19.69 13.99 -26.01
N LEU A 37 20.86 13.49 -26.44
CA LEU A 37 21.21 12.10 -26.30
C LEU A 37 21.40 11.71 -24.84
N VAL A 38 22.05 12.56 -24.04
CA VAL A 38 22.20 12.36 -22.59
C VAL A 38 20.84 12.38 -21.89
N ALA A 39 19.96 13.31 -22.24
CA ALA A 39 18.62 13.39 -21.69
C ALA A 39 17.80 12.11 -21.98
N LEU A 40 17.86 11.61 -23.22
CA LEU A 40 17.21 10.35 -23.60
C LEU A 40 17.77 9.15 -22.81
N ALA A 41 19.09 9.09 -22.63
CA ALA A 41 19.74 8.04 -21.84
C ALA A 41 19.29 8.08 -20.37
N LEU A 42 19.18 9.28 -19.77
CA LEU A 42 18.67 9.45 -18.40
C LEU A 42 17.21 9.04 -18.26
N VAL A 43 16.36 9.37 -19.24
CA VAL A 43 14.95 8.92 -19.25
C VAL A 43 14.87 7.39 -19.32
N ALA A 44 15.65 6.77 -20.22
CA ALA A 44 15.68 5.33 -20.35
C ALA A 44 16.19 4.63 -19.06
N LEU A 45 17.21 5.21 -18.42
CA LEU A 45 17.72 4.73 -17.14
C LEU A 45 16.66 4.85 -16.04
N ASN A 46 15.95 5.98 -16.01
CA ASN A 46 14.89 6.22 -15.01
C ASN A 46 13.74 5.23 -15.16
N VAL A 47 13.29 4.95 -16.39
CA VAL A 47 12.26 3.95 -16.68
C VAL A 47 12.73 2.54 -16.25
N LYS A 48 13.99 2.19 -16.55
CA LYS A 48 14.58 0.91 -16.15
C LYS A 48 14.65 0.78 -14.62
N THR A 49 15.09 1.84 -13.94
CA THR A 49 15.14 1.90 -12.48
C THR A 49 13.76 1.80 -11.86
N TYR A 50 12.79 2.55 -12.37
CA TYR A 50 11.40 2.48 -11.92
C TYR A 50 10.82 1.07 -12.04
N ASN A 51 11.03 0.40 -13.19
CA ASN A 51 10.57 -0.96 -13.40
C ASN A 51 11.27 -1.97 -12.48
N ALA A 52 12.56 -1.77 -12.19
CA ALA A 52 13.31 -2.60 -11.24
C ALA A 52 12.77 -2.45 -9.81
N PHE A 53 12.49 -1.21 -9.37
CA PHE A 53 11.89 -0.96 -8.05
C PHE A 53 10.46 -1.47 -7.94
N ARG A 54 9.67 -1.37 -9.02
CA ARG A 54 8.30 -1.91 -9.04
C ARG A 54 8.26 -3.43 -8.85
N ASN A 55 9.28 -4.12 -9.32
CA ASN A 55 9.43 -5.57 -9.21
C ASN A 55 10.31 -5.99 -8.03
N PHE A 56 10.67 -5.05 -7.14
CA PHE A 56 11.46 -5.39 -5.95
C PHE A 56 10.63 -6.24 -5.01
N LYS A 57 10.98 -7.52 -4.93
CA LYS A 57 10.37 -8.47 -4.00
C LYS A 57 11.16 -8.40 -2.70
N PRO A 58 10.52 -8.06 -1.57
CA PRO A 58 11.22 -8.03 -0.30
C PRO A 58 11.71 -9.44 0.07
N LEU A 59 12.92 -9.53 0.57
CA LEU A 59 13.45 -10.77 1.13
C LEU A 59 12.68 -11.04 2.45
N VAL A 60 11.84 -12.06 2.46
CA VAL A 60 11.15 -12.49 3.68
C VAL A 60 12.04 -13.53 4.37
N ILE A 61 12.54 -13.19 5.55
CA ILE A 61 13.26 -14.13 6.41
C ILE A 61 12.20 -14.80 7.30
N ARG A 62 12.01 -16.09 7.10
CA ARG A 62 11.19 -16.91 7.99
C ARG A 62 12.10 -17.52 9.06
N ILE A 63 11.76 -17.31 10.31
CA ILE A 63 12.38 -18.02 11.43
C ILE A 63 11.50 -19.24 11.72
N ASN A 64 12.02 -20.44 11.51
CA ASN A 64 11.29 -21.65 11.82
C ASN A 64 11.25 -21.92 13.34
N GLU A 65 10.46 -22.89 13.78
CA GLU A 65 10.29 -23.23 15.20
C GLU A 65 11.59 -23.64 15.91
N VAL A 66 12.65 -23.93 15.14
CA VAL A 66 13.99 -24.28 15.66
C VAL A 66 14.91 -23.06 15.73
N GLY A 67 14.41 -21.84 15.40
CA GLY A 67 15.19 -20.60 15.44
C GLY A 67 16.14 -20.41 14.27
N LYS A 68 16.07 -21.22 13.21
CA LYS A 68 16.91 -21.09 12.02
C LYS A 68 16.27 -20.11 11.04
N ALA A 69 17.03 -19.08 10.66
CA ALA A 69 16.64 -18.13 9.64
C ALA A 69 16.77 -18.77 8.25
N GLU A 70 15.69 -18.90 7.53
CA GLU A 70 15.68 -19.34 6.13
C GLU A 70 15.25 -18.15 5.25
N ALA A 71 16.09 -17.85 4.24
CA ALA A 71 15.73 -16.89 3.21
C ALA A 71 14.72 -17.55 2.26
N VAL A 72 13.47 -17.14 2.30
CA VAL A 72 12.45 -17.62 1.36
C VAL A 72 12.53 -16.75 0.10
N SER A 73 13.04 -17.35 -0.99
CA SER A 73 12.99 -16.72 -2.31
C SER A 73 11.56 -16.70 -2.81
N TYR A 74 11.04 -15.50 -3.07
CA TYR A 74 9.66 -15.28 -3.54
C TYR A 74 9.38 -15.92 -4.92
N ASP A 75 10.41 -16.34 -5.65
CA ASP A 75 10.29 -16.81 -7.05
C ASP A 75 10.00 -18.30 -7.21
N SER A 76 10.07 -19.09 -6.15
CA SER A 76 10.04 -20.54 -6.30
C SER A 76 8.81 -21.26 -5.73
N LEU A 77 7.96 -20.56 -4.99
CA LEU A 77 6.78 -21.18 -4.40
C LEU A 77 5.58 -20.25 -4.53
N ALA A 78 4.55 -20.69 -5.20
CA ALA A 78 3.21 -20.18 -4.96
C ALA A 78 2.93 -20.36 -3.46
N TYR A 79 3.27 -19.33 -2.66
CA TYR A 79 3.03 -19.37 -1.22
C TYR A 79 1.52 -19.51 -1.02
N GLN A 80 1.12 -20.65 -0.54
CA GLN A 80 -0.25 -20.85 -0.09
C GLN A 80 -0.27 -20.55 1.41
N PRO A 81 -0.96 -19.48 1.82
CA PRO A 81 -1.07 -19.16 3.24
C PRO A 81 -1.70 -20.32 4.02
N HIS A 82 -1.13 -20.62 5.16
CA HIS A 82 -1.72 -21.60 6.04
C HIS A 82 -3.02 -21.07 6.65
N GLU A 83 -3.93 -21.98 6.95
CA GLU A 83 -5.22 -21.65 7.56
C GLU A 83 -5.07 -20.80 8.83
N SER A 84 -4.08 -21.11 9.66
CA SER A 84 -3.76 -20.38 10.89
C SER A 84 -3.37 -18.91 10.64
N GLU A 85 -2.65 -18.64 9.56
CA GLU A 85 -2.23 -17.30 9.19
C GLU A 85 -3.42 -16.45 8.70
N LEU A 86 -4.28 -17.06 7.89
CA LEU A 86 -5.51 -16.39 7.43
C LEU A 86 -6.43 -16.07 8.60
N LYS A 87 -6.62 -17.02 9.53
CA LYS A 87 -7.38 -16.79 10.77
C LYS A 87 -6.80 -15.65 11.58
N TYR A 88 -5.48 -15.61 11.76
CA TYR A 88 -4.81 -14.52 12.48
C TYR A 88 -5.12 -13.15 11.87
N PHE A 89 -5.03 -13.00 10.54
CA PHE A 89 -5.28 -11.72 9.90
C PHE A 89 -6.76 -11.33 9.91
N LEU A 90 -7.68 -12.27 9.81
CA LEU A 90 -9.11 -12.00 9.99
C LEU A 90 -9.45 -11.56 11.41
N ILE A 91 -8.84 -12.20 12.42
CA ILE A 91 -8.97 -11.77 13.83
C ILE A 91 -8.44 -10.34 14.00
N ARG A 92 -7.27 -10.07 13.40
CA ARG A 92 -6.67 -8.73 13.47
C ARG A 92 -7.54 -7.67 12.81
N PHE A 93 -8.17 -8.00 11.68
CA PHE A 93 -9.17 -7.13 11.06
C PHE A 93 -10.35 -6.86 11.99
N LEU A 94 -10.98 -7.91 12.53
CA LEU A 94 -12.13 -7.78 13.44
C LEU A 94 -11.80 -6.91 14.65
N THR A 95 -10.69 -7.18 15.30
CA THR A 95 -10.25 -6.42 16.47
C THR A 95 -9.99 -4.96 16.16
N GLY A 96 -9.37 -4.66 15.00
CA GLY A 96 -9.08 -3.28 14.59
C GLY A 96 -10.30 -2.53 14.11
N TYR A 97 -11.20 -3.20 13.38
CA TYR A 97 -12.35 -2.56 12.74
C TYR A 97 -13.48 -2.27 13.72
N TYR A 98 -13.78 -3.21 14.62
CA TYR A 98 -14.89 -3.10 15.58
C TYR A 98 -14.45 -2.70 16.98
N GLY A 99 -13.19 -2.93 17.34
CA GLY A 99 -12.66 -2.53 18.64
C GLY A 99 -12.68 -1.01 18.82
N ARG A 100 -12.99 -0.56 20.03
CA ARG A 100 -13.03 0.85 20.40
C ARG A 100 -12.30 1.06 21.72
N SER A 101 -11.07 1.51 21.65
CA SER A 101 -10.30 1.99 22.80
C SER A 101 -9.89 3.43 22.54
N ARG A 102 -10.07 4.33 23.49
CA ARG A 102 -9.75 5.75 23.32
C ARG A 102 -8.29 5.99 22.94
N VAL A 103 -7.41 5.13 23.39
CA VAL A 103 -5.98 5.26 23.15
C VAL A 103 -5.61 4.85 21.73
N THR A 104 -6.25 3.81 21.19
CA THR A 104 -5.77 3.16 19.95
C THR A 104 -6.74 3.19 18.78
N VAL A 105 -7.98 3.63 18.97
CA VAL A 105 -9.05 3.51 17.97
C VAL A 105 -8.67 4.11 16.61
N ARG A 106 -8.03 5.27 16.57
CA ARG A 106 -7.64 5.91 15.30
C ARG A 106 -6.68 5.04 14.50
N ASP A 107 -5.63 4.57 15.16
CA ASP A 107 -4.61 3.73 14.52
C ASP A 107 -5.14 2.34 14.19
N ALA A 108 -5.89 1.73 15.11
CA ALA A 108 -6.46 0.40 14.92
C ALA A 108 -7.44 0.37 13.75
N TYR A 109 -8.36 1.35 13.71
CA TYR A 109 -9.31 1.49 12.61
C TYR A 109 -8.61 1.77 11.28
N ALA A 110 -7.69 2.74 11.24
CA ALA A 110 -6.94 3.06 10.02
C ALA A 110 -6.17 1.84 9.47
N ARG A 111 -5.55 1.04 10.36
CA ARG A 111 -4.86 -0.19 9.96
C ARG A 111 -5.81 -1.27 9.48
N SER A 112 -7.02 -1.36 10.03
CA SER A 112 -8.01 -2.34 9.58
C SER A 112 -8.47 -2.10 8.14
N LEU A 113 -8.47 -0.85 7.67
CA LEU A 113 -8.84 -0.51 6.29
C LEU A 113 -7.89 -1.12 5.24
N TYR A 114 -6.64 -1.45 5.61
CA TYR A 114 -5.71 -2.15 4.71
C TYR A 114 -6.13 -3.59 4.37
N PHE A 115 -7.12 -4.13 5.06
CA PHE A 115 -7.71 -5.44 4.77
C PHE A 115 -8.90 -5.37 3.83
N LEU A 116 -9.45 -4.18 3.58
CA LEU A 116 -10.63 -4.00 2.73
C LEU A 116 -10.23 -3.80 1.26
N ASP A 117 -11.10 -4.19 0.35
CA ASP A 117 -10.98 -3.74 -1.03
C ASP A 117 -11.22 -2.22 -1.12
N GLY A 118 -10.81 -1.60 -2.25
CA GLY A 118 -10.91 -0.14 -2.40
C GLY A 118 -12.33 0.37 -2.19
N ARG A 119 -13.33 -0.34 -2.69
CA ARG A 119 -14.75 0.05 -2.59
C ARG A 119 -15.24 0.02 -1.14
N LEU A 120 -14.92 -1.03 -0.39
CA LEU A 120 -15.31 -1.15 1.02
C LEU A 120 -14.55 -0.15 1.89
N ALA A 121 -13.26 0.06 1.62
CA ALA A 121 -12.46 1.04 2.33
C ALA A 121 -13.00 2.47 2.12
N ASP A 122 -13.29 2.84 0.88
CA ASP A 122 -13.87 4.17 0.56
C ASP A 122 -15.26 4.36 1.19
N ALA A 123 -16.09 3.31 1.20
CA ALA A 123 -17.39 3.34 1.86
C ALA A 123 -17.25 3.54 3.37
N ALA A 124 -16.32 2.82 4.02
CA ALA A 124 -16.05 2.93 5.45
C ALA A 124 -15.52 4.33 5.82
N ILE A 125 -14.57 4.86 5.05
CA ILE A 125 -14.03 6.21 5.23
C ILE A 125 -15.13 7.28 5.05
N THR A 126 -15.97 7.09 4.03
CA THR A 126 -17.06 8.05 3.76
C THR A 126 -18.11 8.04 4.87
N ALA A 127 -18.45 6.85 5.37
CA ALA A 127 -19.36 6.70 6.49
C ALA A 127 -18.81 7.36 7.76
N ASP A 128 -17.54 7.10 8.09
CA ASP A 128 -16.89 7.71 9.25
C ASP A 128 -16.83 9.23 9.13
N ARG A 129 -16.46 9.77 7.96
CA ARG A 129 -16.43 11.23 7.71
C ARG A 129 -17.81 11.89 7.84
N LYS A 130 -18.85 11.21 7.35
CA LYS A 130 -20.23 11.75 7.38
C LYS A 130 -20.82 11.73 8.79
N GLU A 131 -20.58 10.65 9.50
CA GLU A 131 -21.20 10.39 10.80
C GLU A 131 -20.31 10.76 11.98
N HIS A 132 -19.02 11.06 11.70
CA HIS A 132 -17.97 11.35 12.70
C HIS A 132 -17.88 10.25 13.77
N ILE A 133 -17.94 8.99 13.35
CA ILE A 133 -18.06 7.83 14.25
C ILE A 133 -16.89 7.78 15.24
N ILE A 134 -15.66 7.86 14.74
CA ILE A 134 -14.46 7.80 15.59
C ILE A 134 -14.32 9.05 16.46
N GLU A 135 -14.60 10.22 15.91
CA GLU A 135 -14.50 11.49 16.65
C GLU A 135 -15.54 11.58 17.77
N LYS A 136 -16.77 11.20 17.48
CA LYS A 136 -17.85 11.14 18.49
C LYS A 136 -17.50 10.19 19.62
N PHE A 137 -17.01 8.99 19.29
CA PHE A 137 -16.56 8.03 20.30
C PHE A 137 -15.47 8.61 21.20
N LEU A 138 -14.49 9.35 20.64
CA LEU A 138 -13.38 9.91 21.43
C LEU A 138 -13.81 11.00 22.43
N VAL A 139 -14.87 11.76 22.10
CA VAL A 139 -15.37 12.84 22.97
C VAL A 139 -16.58 12.44 23.81
N SER A 140 -17.25 11.33 23.45
CA SER A 140 -18.38 10.81 24.21
C SER A 140 -17.93 10.06 25.47
N GLY A 141 -18.83 9.85 26.40
CA GLY A 141 -18.66 8.95 27.55
C GLY A 141 -19.00 7.49 27.25
N ASP A 142 -19.07 7.11 25.96
CA ASP A 142 -19.49 5.77 25.54
C ASP A 142 -18.50 4.70 26.01
N ASP A 143 -19.00 3.49 26.20
CA ASP A 143 -18.18 2.34 26.62
C ASP A 143 -17.09 2.00 25.59
N GLU A 144 -15.95 1.55 26.08
CA GLU A 144 -14.92 0.94 25.25
C GLU A 144 -15.36 -0.45 24.80
N ILE A 145 -15.01 -0.84 23.58
CA ILE A 145 -15.41 -2.14 23.01
C ILE A 145 -14.17 -2.99 22.79
N GLU A 146 -14.11 -4.13 23.44
CA GLU A 146 -13.13 -5.18 23.21
C GLU A 146 -13.76 -6.30 22.36
N ILE A 147 -13.00 -6.79 21.39
CA ILE A 147 -13.43 -7.90 20.53
C ILE A 147 -12.77 -9.17 21.00
N ASN A 148 -13.59 -10.11 21.45
CA ASN A 148 -13.16 -11.44 21.86
C ASN A 148 -13.60 -12.47 20.82
N VAL A 149 -12.69 -12.85 19.91
CA VAL A 149 -12.97 -13.82 18.85
C VAL A 149 -12.92 -15.23 19.44
N LYS A 150 -14.02 -15.96 19.34
CA LYS A 150 -14.15 -17.33 19.84
C LYS A 150 -13.65 -18.36 18.84
N SER A 151 -14.07 -18.19 17.58
CA SER A 151 -13.68 -19.09 16.50
C SER A 151 -13.62 -18.37 15.17
N VAL A 152 -12.77 -18.85 14.28
CA VAL A 152 -12.77 -18.50 12.86
C VAL A 152 -12.73 -19.79 12.07
N SER A 153 -13.76 -20.04 11.28
CA SER A 153 -13.86 -21.16 10.37
C SER A 153 -13.64 -20.69 8.95
N LEU A 154 -12.73 -21.34 8.22
CA LEU A 154 -12.52 -21.12 6.81
C LEU A 154 -13.24 -22.18 6.02
N GLU A 155 -13.96 -21.76 4.98
CA GLU A 155 -14.51 -22.69 4.00
C GLU A 155 -13.41 -23.06 2.99
N ASP A 156 -13.75 -23.77 1.94
CA ASP A 156 -12.81 -24.29 0.94
C ASP A 156 -11.76 -23.25 0.49
N LEU A 157 -10.48 -23.54 0.76
CA LEU A 157 -9.33 -22.68 0.39
C LEU A 157 -8.73 -23.05 -0.98
N ARG A 158 -9.39 -23.88 -1.79
CA ARG A 158 -8.83 -24.34 -3.08
C ARG A 158 -8.89 -23.27 -4.16
N THR A 159 -9.96 -22.49 -4.18
CA THR A 159 -10.19 -21.49 -5.23
C THR A 159 -10.70 -20.18 -4.66
N PRO A 160 -10.10 -19.02 -5.03
CA PRO A 160 -10.62 -17.71 -4.66
C PRO A 160 -11.94 -17.43 -5.42
N PRO A 161 -12.85 -16.61 -4.86
CA PRO A 161 -12.74 -15.96 -3.55
C PRO A 161 -12.99 -16.92 -2.39
N TYR A 162 -12.21 -16.78 -1.32
CA TYR A 162 -12.32 -17.56 -0.10
C TYR A 162 -13.44 -17.05 0.80
N ARG A 163 -13.96 -17.92 1.64
CA ARG A 163 -15.01 -17.59 2.61
C ARG A 163 -14.58 -17.95 4.02
N ALA A 164 -15.02 -17.14 4.96
CA ALA A 164 -14.80 -17.39 6.38
C ALA A 164 -16.01 -16.96 7.18
N THR A 165 -16.22 -17.65 8.29
CA THR A 165 -17.19 -17.27 9.32
C THR A 165 -16.45 -17.13 10.64
N ALA A 166 -16.65 -16.00 11.33
CA ALA A 166 -16.07 -15.76 12.64
C ALA A 166 -17.18 -15.58 13.68
N GLU A 167 -17.04 -16.28 14.79
CA GLU A 167 -17.87 -16.06 15.98
C GLU A 167 -17.08 -15.23 16.98
N TYR A 168 -17.65 -14.11 17.42
CA TYR A 168 -16.98 -13.23 18.35
C TYR A 168 -17.97 -12.51 19.26
N GLU A 169 -17.43 -11.99 20.36
CA GLU A 169 -18.17 -11.17 21.32
C GLU A 169 -17.66 -9.74 21.28
N LYS A 170 -18.57 -8.78 21.31
CA LYS A 170 -18.31 -7.38 21.63
C LYS A 170 -18.55 -7.22 23.13
N ILE A 171 -17.50 -6.93 23.86
CA ILE A 171 -17.55 -6.72 25.30
C ILE A 171 -17.39 -5.23 25.54
N TYR A 172 -18.37 -4.65 26.21
CA TYR A 172 -18.44 -3.22 26.49
C TYR A 172 -17.94 -2.97 27.90
N TYR A 173 -17.03 -2.03 28.03
CA TYR A 173 -16.44 -1.64 29.30
C TYR A 173 -16.70 -0.18 29.60
N SER A 174 -17.16 0.10 30.81
CA SER A 174 -17.29 1.46 31.32
C SER A 174 -15.94 2.19 31.30
N PRO A 175 -15.87 3.42 30.77
CA PRO A 175 -14.62 4.17 30.71
C PRO A 175 -14.09 4.62 32.09
N SER A 176 -14.94 4.64 33.12
CA SER A 176 -14.59 5.14 34.45
C SER A 176 -13.87 4.12 35.30
N ASP A 177 -14.33 2.88 35.31
CA ASP A 177 -13.86 1.82 36.21
C ASP A 177 -13.51 0.51 35.50
N ARG A 178 -13.64 0.48 34.17
CA ARG A 178 -13.39 -0.69 33.32
C ARG A 178 -14.22 -1.92 33.71
N THR A 179 -15.38 -1.72 34.33
CA THR A 179 -16.32 -2.82 34.55
C THR A 179 -17.04 -3.19 33.25
N GLU A 180 -17.29 -4.47 33.05
CA GLU A 180 -18.08 -4.97 31.93
C GLU A 180 -19.52 -4.53 32.12
N THR A 181 -20.06 -3.75 31.17
CA THR A 181 -21.42 -3.25 31.20
C THR A 181 -22.36 -4.09 30.35
N LYS A 182 -21.83 -4.63 29.23
CA LYS A 182 -22.62 -5.37 28.26
C LYS A 182 -21.74 -6.35 27.50
N ARG A 183 -22.34 -7.46 27.06
CA ARG A 183 -21.72 -8.44 26.16
C ARG A 183 -22.71 -8.86 25.09
N GLU A 184 -22.28 -8.83 23.84
CA GLU A 184 -23.10 -9.22 22.71
C GLU A 184 -22.33 -10.21 21.83
N ARG A 185 -23.00 -11.22 21.31
CA ARG A 185 -22.44 -12.20 20.39
C ARG A 185 -22.77 -11.85 18.96
N TYR A 186 -21.79 -12.01 18.09
CA TYR A 186 -21.91 -11.75 16.66
C TYR A 186 -21.33 -12.88 15.84
N ILE A 187 -21.89 -13.04 14.65
CA ILE A 187 -21.37 -13.90 13.60
C ILE A 187 -20.99 -13.01 12.43
N GLY A 188 -19.72 -12.99 12.08
CA GLY A 188 -19.19 -12.27 10.92
C GLY A 188 -18.96 -13.20 9.75
N ASN A 189 -19.55 -12.89 8.61
CA ASN A 189 -19.35 -13.62 7.37
C ASN A 189 -18.46 -12.82 6.44
N PHE A 190 -17.42 -13.44 5.90
CA PHE A 190 -16.40 -12.80 5.07
C PHE A 190 -16.27 -13.50 3.73
N VAL A 191 -16.07 -12.68 2.68
CA VAL A 191 -15.52 -13.13 1.40
C VAL A 191 -14.24 -12.34 1.16
N PHE A 192 -13.15 -13.03 0.87
CA PHE A 192 -11.85 -12.41 0.71
C PHE A 192 -11.00 -13.09 -0.36
N THR A 193 -10.01 -12.38 -0.83
CA THR A 193 -8.97 -12.86 -1.74
C THR A 193 -7.59 -12.58 -1.17
N ILE A 194 -6.57 -13.15 -1.77
CA ILE A 194 -5.16 -12.89 -1.43
C ILE A 194 -4.54 -12.23 -2.64
N ARG A 195 -3.84 -11.11 -2.44
CA ARG A 195 -3.18 -10.37 -3.52
C ARG A 195 -1.88 -11.05 -3.90
N ASP A 196 -1.64 -11.20 -5.18
CA ASP A 196 -0.35 -11.68 -5.69
C ASP A 196 0.80 -10.70 -5.40
N GLN A 197 0.49 -9.41 -5.32
CA GLN A 197 1.45 -8.36 -5.01
C GLN A 197 0.90 -7.45 -3.92
N VAL A 198 1.62 -7.36 -2.81
CA VAL A 198 1.28 -6.50 -1.68
C VAL A 198 2.08 -5.20 -1.77
N PRO A 199 1.43 -4.03 -1.81
CA PRO A 199 2.14 -2.75 -1.75
C PRO A 199 3.00 -2.65 -0.48
N ASN A 200 4.20 -2.06 -0.60
CA ASN A 200 5.14 -1.95 0.53
C ASN A 200 4.53 -1.30 1.78
N ALA A 201 3.64 -0.34 1.60
CA ALA A 201 2.94 0.33 2.69
C ALA A 201 2.02 -0.62 3.49
N PHE A 202 1.57 -1.73 2.89
CA PHE A 202 0.65 -2.68 3.52
C PHE A 202 1.40 -3.79 4.27
N ILE A 203 2.66 -4.07 3.90
CA ILE A 203 3.44 -5.18 4.45
C ILE A 203 3.49 -5.19 5.99
N PRO A 204 3.69 -4.06 6.70
CA PRO A 204 3.74 -4.08 8.17
C PRO A 204 2.42 -4.48 8.85
N VAL A 205 1.30 -4.35 8.13
CA VAL A 205 -0.05 -4.59 8.66
C VAL A 205 -0.66 -5.86 8.09
N ASN A 206 -0.54 -6.05 6.78
CA ASN A 206 -1.17 -7.12 6.01
C ASN A 206 -0.19 -7.70 4.97
N PRO A 207 0.86 -8.40 5.42
CA PRO A 207 1.91 -8.93 4.53
C PRO A 207 1.40 -10.01 3.56
N LEU A 208 0.33 -10.72 3.91
CA LEU A 208 -0.29 -11.73 3.05
C LEU A 208 -1.19 -11.12 1.97
N GLY A 209 -1.49 -9.82 2.05
CA GLY A 209 -2.40 -9.18 1.12
C GLY A 209 -3.85 -9.70 1.19
N VAL A 210 -4.28 -10.17 2.36
CA VAL A 210 -5.68 -10.56 2.58
C VAL A 210 -6.58 -9.38 2.27
N THR A 211 -7.47 -9.53 1.30
CA THR A 211 -8.35 -8.46 0.83
C THR A 211 -9.79 -8.90 0.94
N ILE A 212 -10.50 -8.31 1.88
CA ILE A 212 -11.91 -8.56 2.14
C ILE A 212 -12.72 -7.80 1.10
N THR A 213 -13.48 -8.52 0.29
CA THR A 213 -14.35 -7.98 -0.76
C THR A 213 -15.81 -7.86 -0.33
N TYR A 214 -16.16 -8.60 0.69
CA TYR A 214 -17.47 -8.56 1.33
C TYR A 214 -17.33 -8.96 2.81
N PHE A 215 -18.04 -8.26 3.69
CA PHE A 215 -18.25 -8.71 5.05
C PHE A 215 -19.61 -8.24 5.56
N ARG A 216 -20.19 -9.04 6.42
CA ARG A 216 -21.44 -8.77 7.11
C ARG A 216 -21.37 -9.34 8.52
N GLU A 217 -21.85 -8.58 9.49
CA GLU A 217 -22.07 -9.08 10.83
C GLU A 217 -23.55 -9.21 11.13
N ASP A 218 -23.92 -10.29 11.78
CA ASP A 218 -25.26 -10.54 12.27
C ASP A 218 -25.17 -10.79 13.79
N GLN A 219 -26.04 -10.14 14.56
CA GLN A 219 -26.11 -10.38 15.99
C GLN A 219 -26.72 -11.77 16.26
N ALA A 220 -26.02 -12.58 17.02
CA ALA A 220 -26.56 -13.88 17.44
C ALA A 220 -27.53 -13.66 18.60
N PHE A 221 -28.77 -14.00 18.38
CA PHE A 221 -29.75 -14.01 19.46
C PHE A 221 -29.42 -15.14 20.43
N GLN A 222 -29.51 -14.84 21.73
CA GLN A 222 -29.39 -15.83 22.80
C GLN A 222 -30.64 -16.70 22.86
#